data_4c16b9ec48f92adceea29819472f938b
#
_entry.id   4c16b9ec48f92adceea29819472f938b
#
_cell.length_a   1.000
_cell.length_b   1.000
_cell.length_c   1.000
_cell.angle_alpha   90.00
_cell.angle_beta   90.00
_cell.angle_gamma   90.00
#
_symmetry.space_group_name_H-M   'P 1'
#
loop_
_entity.id
_entity.type
_entity.pdbx_description
1 polymer ?
#
loop_
_entity_poly.entity_id
_entity_poly.type
_entity_poly.pdbx_seq_one_letter_code
_entity_poly.pdbx_strand_id
1 'polypeptide(L)'
;MIDSTENLKQNRLAFVYDFDGTLTPQPMQEYTVLPELGLEAKQFWGEVNEEKKRTGGDSILTYMRLLIEKIEQRKAHLSRESLRQLATHIKYYPGVESWFNRINDYTRGKSRGTVETKHYIVSAGLGEILEGVSIKKFFQKAKSFWKN
;
A
#
# COMPACT_ATOMS: atom_id res chain seq x y z
N MET A 1 -14.13 39.41 -25.68
CA MET A 1 -12.82 39.22 -25.01
C MET A 1 -13.09 38.48 -23.74
N ILE A 2 -12.75 37.21 -23.73
CA ILE A 2 -12.84 36.37 -22.54
C ILE A 2 -11.52 36.61 -21.79
N ASP A 3 -11.62 37.29 -20.64
CA ASP A 3 -10.49 37.51 -19.74
C ASP A 3 -10.11 36.18 -19.11
N SER A 4 -9.10 35.50 -19.67
CA SER A 4 -8.65 34.16 -19.32
C SER A 4 -7.50 34.18 -18.32
N THR A 5 -7.50 35.08 -17.36
CA THR A 5 -6.56 35.04 -16.23
C THR A 5 -7.26 34.79 -14.89
N GLU A 6 -8.09 33.75 -14.80
CA GLU A 6 -8.29 33.12 -13.52
C GLU A 6 -6.96 32.37 -13.17
N ASN A 7 -6.11 33.08 -12.46
CA ASN A 7 -4.97 32.46 -11.75
C ASN A 7 -5.52 31.38 -10.81
N LEU A 8 -5.57 30.14 -11.29
CA LEU A 8 -5.85 28.99 -10.47
C LEU A 8 -4.74 28.92 -9.41
N LYS A 9 -4.96 29.54 -8.26
CA LYS A 9 -4.07 29.45 -7.11
C LYS A 9 -4.10 28.00 -6.62
N GLN A 10 -3.18 27.19 -7.12
CA GLN A 10 -2.94 25.85 -6.57
C GLN A 10 -2.38 26.00 -5.15
N ASN A 11 -3.21 25.72 -4.17
CA ASN A 11 -2.84 25.75 -2.75
C ASN A 11 -2.75 24.35 -2.14
N ARG A 12 -2.82 23.30 -2.95
CA ARG A 12 -2.72 21.90 -2.51
C ARG A 12 -1.73 21.13 -3.37
N LEU A 13 -0.88 20.34 -2.72
CA LEU A 13 0.05 19.42 -3.33
C LEU A 13 -0.26 18.00 -2.85
N ALA A 14 -0.61 17.11 -3.78
CA ALA A 14 -0.88 15.71 -3.48
C ALA A 14 0.35 14.85 -3.81
N PHE A 15 0.82 14.10 -2.82
CA PHE A 15 1.78 13.03 -3.00
C PHE A 15 1.02 11.71 -3.05
N VAL A 16 1.16 10.97 -4.13
CA VAL A 16 0.52 9.67 -4.32
C VAL A 16 1.61 8.61 -4.37
N TYR A 17 1.53 7.62 -3.48
CA TYR A 17 2.54 6.56 -3.35
C TYR A 17 1.95 5.22 -3.73
N ASP A 18 2.72 4.42 -4.45
CA ASP A 18 2.57 2.98 -4.40
C ASP A 18 3.16 2.47 -3.08
N PHE A 19 2.75 1.28 -2.63
CA PHE A 19 3.20 0.74 -1.35
C PHE A 19 4.32 -0.30 -1.53
N ASP A 20 4.00 -1.41 -2.20
CA ASP A 20 4.92 -2.54 -2.36
C ASP A 20 6.05 -2.22 -3.34
N GLY A 21 7.30 -2.33 -2.89
CA GLY A 21 8.48 -1.95 -3.70
C GLY A 21 8.76 -0.44 -3.75
N THR A 22 7.89 0.40 -3.17
CA THR A 22 8.04 1.87 -3.13
C THR A 22 8.27 2.37 -1.71
N LEU A 23 7.38 2.08 -0.78
CA LEU A 23 7.54 2.38 0.63
C LEU A 23 8.17 1.21 1.40
N THR A 24 8.00 0.01 0.90
CA THR A 24 8.55 -1.25 1.44
C THR A 24 9.44 -1.94 0.42
N PRO A 25 10.54 -2.61 0.86
CA PRO A 25 11.39 -3.38 -0.04
C PRO A 25 10.70 -4.58 -0.69
N GLN A 26 9.75 -5.19 -0.01
CA GLN A 26 9.06 -6.41 -0.42
C GLN A 26 7.54 -6.21 -0.38
N PRO A 27 6.77 -7.03 -1.10
CA PRO A 27 5.32 -7.05 -0.99
C PRO A 27 4.83 -7.25 0.45
N MET A 28 3.77 -6.54 0.84
CA MET A 28 3.24 -6.61 2.20
C MET A 28 2.90 -8.03 2.65
N GLN A 29 2.52 -8.92 1.74
CA GLN A 29 2.19 -10.30 2.01
C GLN A 29 3.39 -11.09 2.57
N GLU A 30 4.62 -10.73 2.19
CA GLU A 30 5.85 -11.39 2.65
C GLU A 30 6.19 -11.05 4.10
N TYR A 31 5.72 -9.93 4.61
CA TYR A 31 5.87 -9.56 6.01
C TYR A 31 4.73 -10.06 6.89
N THR A 32 3.59 -10.41 6.31
CA THR A 32 2.33 -10.58 7.02
C THR A 32 1.72 -11.96 6.79
N VAL A 33 0.93 -12.12 5.76
CA VAL A 33 0.09 -13.30 5.55
C VAL A 33 0.90 -14.56 5.24
N LEU A 34 1.97 -14.45 4.45
CA LEU A 34 2.78 -15.62 4.09
C LEU A 34 3.47 -16.24 5.30
N PRO A 35 4.17 -15.49 6.18
CA PRO A 35 4.72 -16.03 7.42
C PRO A 35 3.65 -16.59 8.35
N GLU A 36 2.51 -15.91 8.50
CA GLU A 36 1.38 -16.36 9.32
C GLU A 36 0.84 -17.71 8.85
N LEU A 37 0.85 -17.97 7.55
CA LEU A 37 0.48 -19.25 6.96
C LEU A 37 1.63 -20.27 6.91
N GLY A 38 2.84 -19.93 7.38
CA GLY A 38 4.03 -20.76 7.25
C GLY A 38 4.42 -21.03 5.78
N LEU A 39 4.22 -20.00 4.91
CA LEU A 39 4.55 -20.07 3.49
C LEU A 39 5.87 -19.36 3.20
N GLU A 40 6.73 -20.03 2.43
CA GLU A 40 7.92 -19.43 1.87
C GLU A 40 7.56 -18.49 0.70
N ALA A 41 7.98 -17.23 0.78
CA ALA A 41 7.65 -16.20 -0.23
C ALA A 41 8.10 -16.61 -1.64
N LYS A 42 9.33 -17.10 -1.79
CA LYS A 42 9.87 -17.54 -3.08
C LYS A 42 9.02 -18.67 -3.70
N GLN A 43 8.59 -19.62 -2.89
CA GLN A 43 7.75 -20.72 -3.36
C GLN A 43 6.37 -20.19 -3.75
N PHE A 44 5.73 -19.37 -2.92
CA PHE A 44 4.41 -18.83 -3.20
C PHE A 44 4.38 -18.00 -4.49
N TRP A 45 5.33 -17.07 -4.64
CA TRP A 45 5.40 -16.25 -5.86
C TRP A 45 5.81 -17.06 -7.09
N GLY A 46 6.56 -18.15 -6.90
CA GLY A 46 6.82 -19.12 -7.96
C GLY A 46 5.54 -19.78 -8.46
N GLU A 47 4.70 -20.27 -7.55
CA GLU A 47 3.38 -20.86 -7.87
C GLU A 47 2.48 -19.85 -8.59
N VAL A 48 2.44 -18.58 -8.12
CA VAL A 48 1.70 -17.49 -8.79
C VAL A 48 2.16 -17.28 -10.23
N ASN A 49 3.48 -17.23 -10.45
CA ASN A 49 4.04 -17.01 -11.79
C ASN A 49 3.76 -18.17 -12.73
N GLU A 50 3.87 -19.41 -12.27
CA GLU A 50 3.56 -20.60 -13.08
C GLU A 50 2.07 -20.64 -13.43
N GLU A 51 1.21 -20.36 -12.47
CA GLU A 51 -0.24 -20.32 -12.70
C GLU A 51 -0.62 -19.22 -13.69
N LYS A 52 -0.01 -18.04 -13.56
CA LYS A 52 -0.20 -16.93 -14.51
C LYS A 52 0.22 -17.33 -15.93
N LYS A 53 1.38 -17.98 -16.09
CA LYS A 53 1.84 -18.47 -17.41
C LYS A 53 0.86 -19.49 -18.00
N ARG A 54 0.36 -20.40 -17.17
CA ARG A 54 -0.56 -21.46 -17.57
C ARG A 54 -1.91 -20.93 -18.02
N THR A 55 -2.45 -19.91 -17.34
CA THR A 55 -3.82 -19.41 -17.55
C THR A 55 -3.88 -18.15 -18.39
N GLY A 56 -2.76 -17.43 -18.57
CA GLY A 56 -2.77 -16.07 -19.12
C GLY A 56 -3.45 -15.03 -18.23
N GLY A 57 -3.70 -15.37 -16.95
CA GLY A 57 -4.44 -14.56 -16.02
C GLY A 57 -3.70 -13.31 -15.50
N ASP A 58 -4.48 -12.40 -14.92
CA ASP A 58 -3.94 -11.23 -14.20
C ASP A 58 -3.18 -11.65 -12.94
N SER A 59 -2.07 -10.97 -12.66
CA SER A 59 -1.18 -11.32 -11.54
C SER A 59 -1.85 -11.13 -10.19
N ILE A 60 -2.66 -10.08 -10.05
CA ILE A 60 -3.32 -9.73 -8.77
C ILE A 60 -4.40 -10.76 -8.47
N LEU A 61 -5.25 -11.05 -9.44
CA LEU A 61 -6.32 -12.05 -9.29
C LEU A 61 -5.73 -13.45 -9.04
N THR A 62 -4.63 -13.79 -9.71
CA THR A 62 -3.97 -15.08 -9.54
C THR A 62 -3.43 -15.24 -8.11
N TYR A 63 -2.67 -14.26 -7.60
CA TYR A 63 -2.14 -14.39 -6.24
C TYR A 63 -3.24 -14.38 -5.19
N MET A 64 -4.29 -13.59 -5.36
CA MET A 64 -5.42 -13.55 -4.43
C MET A 64 -6.13 -14.89 -4.35
N ARG A 65 -6.41 -15.50 -5.49
CA ARG A 65 -7.02 -16.83 -5.54
C ARG A 65 -6.15 -17.88 -4.84
N LEU A 66 -4.86 -17.94 -5.19
CA LEU A 66 -3.95 -18.88 -4.56
C LEU A 66 -3.80 -18.64 -3.06
N LEU A 67 -3.78 -17.37 -2.62
CA LEU A 67 -3.73 -17.05 -1.21
C LEU A 67 -4.97 -17.56 -0.45
N ILE A 68 -6.17 -17.37 -1.02
CA ILE A 68 -7.42 -17.89 -0.44
C ILE A 68 -7.36 -19.42 -0.34
N GLU A 69 -6.96 -20.10 -1.40
CA GLU A 69 -6.78 -21.57 -1.39
C GLU A 69 -5.81 -22.04 -0.29
N LYS A 70 -4.68 -21.33 -0.10
CA LYS A 70 -3.74 -21.65 0.97
C LYS A 70 -4.33 -21.41 2.37
N ILE A 71 -5.11 -20.37 2.56
CA ILE A 71 -5.82 -20.08 3.82
C ILE A 71 -6.81 -21.23 4.14
N GLU A 72 -7.61 -21.64 3.16
CA GLU A 72 -8.57 -22.72 3.32
C GLU A 72 -7.88 -24.08 3.62
N GLN A 73 -6.84 -24.43 2.86
CA GLN A 73 -6.07 -25.66 3.07
C GLN A 73 -5.48 -25.75 4.47
N ARG A 74 -5.06 -24.63 5.03
CA ARG A 74 -4.46 -24.56 6.38
C ARG A 74 -5.50 -24.36 7.48
N LYS A 75 -6.78 -24.18 7.13
CA LYS A 75 -7.85 -23.85 8.08
C LYS A 75 -7.50 -22.61 8.93
N ALA A 76 -6.78 -21.67 8.33
CA ALA A 76 -6.36 -20.47 9.02
C ALA A 76 -7.52 -19.47 9.13
N HIS A 77 -7.65 -18.82 10.29
CA HIS A 77 -8.64 -17.78 10.51
C HIS A 77 -7.98 -16.41 10.47
N LEU A 78 -8.04 -15.76 9.30
CA LEU A 78 -7.56 -14.40 9.12
C LEU A 78 -8.74 -13.44 9.16
N SER A 79 -8.94 -12.82 10.31
CA SER A 79 -9.93 -11.75 10.47
C SER A 79 -9.35 -10.40 10.01
N ARG A 80 -10.23 -9.41 9.80
CA ARG A 80 -9.79 -8.03 9.52
C ARG A 80 -8.87 -7.49 10.59
N GLU A 81 -9.17 -7.80 11.86
CA GLU A 81 -8.36 -7.33 12.99
C GLU A 81 -6.99 -8.01 13.01
N SER A 82 -6.92 -9.34 12.80
CA SER A 82 -5.63 -10.03 12.72
C SER A 82 -4.76 -9.51 11.57
N LEU A 83 -5.34 -9.23 10.41
CA LEU A 83 -4.62 -8.63 9.28
C LEU A 83 -4.03 -7.25 9.64
N ARG A 84 -4.80 -6.41 10.35
CA ARG A 84 -4.29 -5.11 10.84
C ARG A 84 -3.14 -5.27 11.81
N GLN A 85 -3.22 -6.25 12.71
CA GLN A 85 -2.15 -6.54 13.67
C GLN A 85 -0.89 -7.04 12.98
N LEU A 86 -1.00 -7.88 11.95
CA LEU A 86 0.13 -8.36 11.16
C LEU A 86 0.90 -7.21 10.49
N ALA A 87 0.26 -6.08 10.21
CA ALA A 87 0.91 -4.91 9.63
C ALA A 87 2.07 -4.35 10.46
N THR A 88 2.13 -4.67 11.76
CA THR A 88 3.26 -4.30 12.64
C THR A 88 4.58 -4.94 12.25
N HIS A 89 4.56 -6.02 11.47
CA HIS A 89 5.75 -6.69 10.97
C HIS A 89 6.34 -6.05 9.70
N ILE A 90 5.63 -5.11 9.09
CA ILE A 90 6.08 -4.45 7.85
C ILE A 90 7.34 -3.64 8.11
N LYS A 91 8.31 -3.80 7.21
CA LYS A 91 9.55 -3.04 7.20
C LYS A 91 9.52 -2.05 6.04
N TYR A 92 9.87 -0.81 6.33
CA TYR A 92 9.95 0.24 5.33
C TYR A 92 11.39 0.42 4.83
N TYR A 93 11.53 1.05 3.68
CA TYR A 93 12.83 1.58 3.29
C TYR A 93 13.33 2.62 4.30
N PRO A 94 14.67 2.73 4.50
CA PRO A 94 15.24 3.73 5.38
C PRO A 94 14.74 5.14 5.05
N GLY A 95 14.27 5.84 6.08
CA GLY A 95 13.81 7.23 5.96
C GLY A 95 12.33 7.41 5.61
N VAL A 96 11.57 6.35 5.27
CA VAL A 96 10.14 6.44 4.94
C VAL A 96 9.32 7.00 6.11
N GLU A 97 9.54 6.53 7.33
CA GLU A 97 8.75 6.96 8.49
C GLU A 97 8.92 8.45 8.81
N SER A 98 10.11 9.01 8.52
CA SER A 98 10.39 10.44 8.70
C SER A 98 10.07 11.30 7.47
N TRP A 99 9.87 10.67 6.30
CA TRP A 99 9.67 11.35 5.03
C TRP A 99 8.49 12.32 5.05
N PHE A 100 7.36 11.87 5.57
CA PHE A 100 6.11 12.64 5.53
C PHE A 100 6.23 13.97 6.28
N ASN A 101 6.82 13.95 7.47
CA ASN A 101 7.07 15.18 8.22
C ASN A 101 8.08 16.08 7.50
N ARG A 102 9.17 15.52 7.01
CA ARG A 102 10.20 16.29 6.31
C ARG A 102 9.68 16.98 5.05
N ILE A 103 8.90 16.28 4.23
CA ILE A 103 8.35 16.88 3.02
C ILE A 103 7.26 17.92 3.31
N ASN A 104 6.48 17.70 4.36
CA ASN A 104 5.49 18.67 4.83
C ASN A 104 6.17 19.97 5.30
N ASP A 105 7.22 19.85 6.10
CA ASP A 105 7.96 21.01 6.61
C ASP A 105 8.69 21.74 5.49
N TYR A 106 9.29 20.99 4.55
CA TYR A 106 9.93 21.57 3.37
C TYR A 106 8.94 22.37 2.53
N THR A 107 7.78 21.76 2.20
CA THR A 107 6.74 22.42 1.40
C THR A 107 6.19 23.66 2.10
N ARG A 108 5.92 23.57 3.40
CA ARG A 108 5.46 24.70 4.22
C ARG A 108 6.48 25.85 4.21
N GLY A 109 7.77 25.54 4.39
CA GLY A 109 8.84 26.53 4.36
C GLY A 109 8.98 27.21 2.99
N LYS A 110 9.00 26.43 1.91
CA LYS A 110 9.14 26.95 0.54
C LYS A 110 7.94 27.76 0.07
N SER A 111 6.76 27.35 0.44
CA SER A 111 5.52 28.04 0.09
C SER A 111 5.13 29.17 1.06
N ARG A 112 5.92 29.42 2.10
CA ARG A 112 5.57 30.35 3.20
C ARG A 112 4.21 30.05 3.80
N GLY A 113 3.86 28.76 3.90
CA GLY A 113 2.60 28.29 4.48
C GLY A 113 1.38 28.39 3.56
N THR A 114 1.54 28.75 2.29
CA THR A 114 0.40 28.92 1.36
C THR A 114 -0.04 27.62 0.68
N VAL A 115 0.79 26.54 0.74
CA VAL A 115 0.50 25.24 0.12
C VAL A 115 0.30 24.19 1.19
N GLU A 116 -0.83 23.48 1.12
CA GLU A 116 -1.16 22.32 1.93
C GLU A 116 -0.68 21.03 1.23
N THR A 117 0.00 20.16 1.94
CA THR A 117 0.37 18.83 1.44
C THR A 117 -0.66 17.78 1.85
N LYS A 118 -0.95 16.86 0.94
CA LYS A 118 -1.81 15.69 1.15
C LYS A 118 -1.08 14.44 0.68
N HIS A 119 -1.21 13.36 1.43
CA HIS A 119 -0.58 12.08 1.10
C HIS A 119 -1.64 11.02 0.85
N TYR A 120 -1.44 10.24 -0.21
CA TYR A 120 -2.36 9.17 -0.63
C TYR A 120 -1.56 7.91 -0.95
N ILE A 121 -2.12 6.74 -0.61
CA ILE A 121 -1.63 5.44 -1.08
C ILE A 121 -2.57 4.92 -2.16
N VAL A 122 -2.00 4.41 -3.25
CA VAL A 122 -2.67 3.59 -4.26
C VAL A 122 -1.92 2.27 -4.31
N SER A 123 -2.57 1.19 -3.95
CA SER A 123 -1.94 -0.13 -3.84
C SER A 123 -2.91 -1.22 -4.27
N ALA A 124 -2.37 -2.27 -4.89
CA ALA A 124 -3.08 -3.52 -5.19
C ALA A 124 -3.00 -4.54 -4.04
N GLY A 125 -2.39 -4.18 -2.92
CA GLY A 125 -2.26 -5.03 -1.74
C GLY A 125 -3.53 -5.12 -0.90
N LEU A 126 -3.41 -5.78 0.26
CA LEU A 126 -4.53 -6.03 1.16
C LEU A 126 -4.87 -4.77 1.97
N GLY A 127 -6.09 -4.24 1.75
CA GLY A 127 -6.54 -3.00 2.38
C GLY A 127 -6.51 -3.03 3.90
N GLU A 128 -6.84 -4.16 4.52
CA GLU A 128 -6.84 -4.29 5.97
C GLU A 128 -5.42 -4.19 6.56
N ILE A 129 -4.40 -4.65 5.83
CA ILE A 129 -3.00 -4.46 6.22
C ILE A 129 -2.64 -2.97 6.14
N LEU A 130 -3.03 -2.27 5.07
CA LEU A 130 -2.81 -0.83 4.95
C LEU A 130 -3.51 -0.02 6.06
N GLU A 131 -4.60 -0.53 6.60
CA GLU A 131 -5.27 0.08 7.75
C GLU A 131 -4.49 -0.09 9.07
N GLY A 132 -3.58 -1.05 9.16
CA GLY A 132 -2.74 -1.35 10.33
C GLY A 132 -1.33 -0.76 10.30
N VAL A 133 -0.87 -0.19 9.17
CA VAL A 133 0.51 0.29 9.05
C VAL A 133 0.79 1.53 9.92
N SER A 134 2.00 1.63 10.48
CA SER A 134 2.40 2.73 11.38
C SER A 134 2.33 4.11 10.71
N ILE A 135 2.54 4.17 9.41
CA ILE A 135 2.51 5.40 8.61
C ILE A 135 1.11 5.84 8.19
N LYS A 136 0.06 5.05 8.49
CA LYS A 136 -1.33 5.36 8.11
C LYS A 136 -1.77 6.76 8.52
N LYS A 137 -1.33 7.24 9.67
CA LYS A 137 -1.67 8.56 10.22
C LYS A 137 -1.37 9.73 9.28
N PHE A 138 -0.46 9.53 8.32
CA PHE A 138 -0.09 10.56 7.35
C PHE A 138 -1.01 10.60 6.12
N PHE A 139 -1.75 9.52 5.87
CA PHE A 139 -2.55 9.39 4.66
C PHE A 139 -3.98 9.88 4.86
N GLN A 140 -4.46 10.65 3.88
CA GLN A 140 -5.89 10.80 3.66
C GLN A 140 -6.44 9.41 3.32
N LYS A 141 -7.68 9.08 3.57
CA LYS A 141 -8.25 7.73 3.42
C LYS A 141 -7.53 6.88 2.37
N ALA A 142 -6.90 5.77 2.80
CA ALA A 142 -6.38 4.78 1.86
C ALA A 142 -7.55 4.24 1.03
N LYS A 143 -7.52 4.50 -0.27
CA LYS A 143 -8.42 3.81 -1.20
C LYS A 143 -7.68 2.57 -1.67
N SER A 144 -7.99 1.41 -1.08
CA SER A 144 -7.71 0.15 -1.75
C SER A 144 -8.75 -0.04 -2.86
N PHE A 145 -8.36 -0.64 -3.97
CA PHE A 145 -9.25 -0.95 -5.10
C PHE A 145 -10.45 -1.85 -4.70
N TRP A 146 -10.46 -2.40 -3.49
CA TRP A 146 -11.34 -3.45 -3.02
C TRP A 146 -12.22 -3.05 -1.83
N LYS A 147 -12.62 -1.79 -1.71
CA LYS A 147 -13.71 -1.41 -0.79
C LYS A 147 -15.03 -1.43 -1.53
N ASN A 148 -15.76 -2.53 -1.39
CA ASN A 148 -17.21 -2.53 -1.36
C ASN A 148 -17.70 -2.61 0.07
#